data_cb1a63e8bd883b54b84d45baaec7fb99
#
_entry.id   cb1a63e8bd883b54b84d45baaec7fb99
#
_cell.length_a   1.000
_cell.length_b   1.000
_cell.length_c   1.000
_cell.angle_alpha   90.00
_cell.angle_beta   90.00
_cell.angle_gamma   90.00
#
_symmetry.space_group_name_H-M   'P 1'
#
loop_
_entity.id
_entity.type
_entity.pdbx_description
1 polymer ?
#
loop_
_entity_poly.entity_id
_entity_poly.type
_entity_poly.pdbx_seq_one_letter_code
_entity_poly.pdbx_strand_id
1 'polypeptide(L)'
;MRVLPNNDELDFDHDSLKNNSYPKIINKYNPFRIKKNIKKYSITSIIIIILEITFIFVTFFLSLQRAIKTIMKRKDVKNYIVKKNDVKDLKVCLCTPLKLENKYIKDFVQFYQKIGVDKIFLYDNNDKDGEKIEDIIPEYIKNGFVEISDWRGKQKQLMNMMDDCYQRNYKIYDWLIFYEVDEYIHLKNYTNIKNFLINEKFDTCPKIYLNWVFHTDNDQYHYEKKPVQERFPQKETIPADKNGRHNFVKTIIRGHLPNLKIDCVHRLVRDVPGCNGNGKEVQLRLFRMPEQDFENYYIDHYFCKSVDEFIEKLNRGDAVWGHKKNFIVGTFANYFGYNKMTKKKIEYVEQKTGLDLSEFKKMLNNDKKS
;
A
#
# COMPACT_ATOMS: atom_id res chain seq x y z
N MET A 1 20.09 19.90 21.32
CA MET A 1 19.59 19.60 19.98
C MET A 1 18.33 18.77 20.13
N ARG A 2 17.14 19.38 20.08
CA ARG A 2 15.87 18.65 20.12
C ARG A 2 15.52 18.26 18.69
N VAL A 3 15.54 16.97 18.39
CA VAL A 3 15.04 16.41 17.13
C VAL A 3 13.54 16.57 17.15
N LEU A 4 13.01 17.34 16.22
CA LEU A 4 11.56 17.41 15.98
C LEU A 4 11.09 16.05 15.49
N PRO A 5 9.96 15.51 15.99
CA PRO A 5 9.42 14.26 15.52
C PRO A 5 8.92 14.41 14.07
N ASN A 6 9.22 13.43 13.24
CA ASN A 6 8.65 13.30 11.90
C ASN A 6 7.12 13.17 12.00
N ASN A 7 6.40 14.10 11.38
CA ASN A 7 4.93 14.16 11.33
C ASN A 7 4.27 13.07 10.47
N ASP A 8 4.86 11.89 10.37
CA ASP A 8 4.29 10.73 9.66
C ASP A 8 3.67 9.68 10.61
N GLU A 9 3.56 9.99 11.90
CA GLU A 9 2.77 9.21 12.84
C GLU A 9 1.28 9.58 12.70
N LEU A 10 0.62 9.07 11.66
CA LEU A 10 -0.82 9.09 11.61
C LEU A 10 -1.35 7.92 12.43
N ASP A 11 -1.71 8.22 13.64
CA ASP A 11 -2.64 7.42 14.43
C ASP A 11 -3.89 7.11 13.58
N PHE A 12 -4.24 5.84 13.49
CA PHE A 12 -5.54 5.42 13.02
C PHE A 12 -6.57 5.75 14.11
N ASP A 13 -6.93 7.02 14.24
CA ASP A 13 -8.05 7.43 15.07
C ASP A 13 -9.34 7.10 14.33
N HIS A 14 -10.08 6.14 14.86
CA HIS A 14 -11.35 5.65 14.34
C HIS A 14 -12.48 6.69 14.41
N ASP A 15 -12.32 7.77 15.15
CA ASP A 15 -13.36 8.78 15.38
C ASP A 15 -13.30 10.00 14.45
N SER A 16 -12.23 10.20 13.70
CA SER A 16 -12.07 11.35 12.81
C SER A 16 -12.94 11.31 11.53
N LEU A 17 -13.64 10.20 11.27
CA LEU A 17 -14.48 10.04 10.07
C LEU A 17 -15.91 10.55 10.24
N LYS A 18 -16.34 10.94 11.43
CA LYS A 18 -17.72 11.36 11.66
C LYS A 18 -17.99 12.86 11.51
N ASN A 19 -16.97 13.71 11.42
CA ASN A 19 -17.18 15.16 11.30
C ASN A 19 -16.45 15.74 10.11
N ASN A 20 -17.13 15.75 8.95
CA ASN A 20 -16.80 16.58 7.81
C ASN A 20 -17.14 18.07 8.11
N SER A 21 -16.55 18.62 9.16
CA SER A 21 -16.56 20.06 9.36
C SER A 21 -15.13 20.58 9.18
N TYR A 22 -14.80 20.96 7.95
CA TYR A 22 -13.70 21.90 7.75
C TYR A 22 -13.93 23.08 8.67
N PRO A 23 -12.95 23.48 9.49
CA PRO A 23 -13.12 24.66 10.31
C PRO A 23 -13.45 25.84 9.39
N LYS A 24 -14.56 26.51 9.66
CA LYS A 24 -15.00 27.76 8.99
C LYS A 24 -14.05 28.92 9.36
N ILE A 25 -12.75 28.74 9.23
CA ILE A 25 -11.75 29.77 9.53
C ILE A 25 -11.61 30.76 8.38
N ILE A 26 -11.98 30.35 7.14
CA ILE A 26 -11.80 31.21 5.95
C ILE A 26 -12.77 32.37 5.90
N ASN A 27 -13.93 32.30 6.57
CA ASN A 27 -14.92 33.39 6.50
C ASN A 27 -14.75 34.51 7.55
N LYS A 28 -13.74 34.47 8.40
CA LYS A 28 -13.52 35.47 9.44
C LYS A 28 -12.58 36.61 9.03
N TYR A 29 -11.87 36.46 7.91
CA TYR A 29 -10.90 37.47 7.46
C TYR A 29 -11.26 37.99 6.07
N ASN A 30 -12.05 39.07 6.02
CA ASN A 30 -12.21 39.89 4.82
C ASN A 30 -11.11 40.96 4.81
N PRO A 31 -10.10 40.84 3.93
CA PRO A 31 -8.96 41.78 3.90
C PRO A 31 -9.34 43.22 3.60
N PHE A 32 -10.54 43.46 3.08
CA PHE A 32 -11.03 44.83 2.79
C PHE A 32 -11.68 45.58 3.96
N ARG A 33 -11.84 44.90 5.12
CA ARG A 33 -12.38 45.58 6.35
C ARG A 33 -11.31 46.25 7.19
N ILE A 34 -10.02 46.08 6.86
CA ILE A 34 -8.89 46.57 7.67
C ILE A 34 -8.73 48.11 7.62
N LYS A 35 -9.26 48.80 6.58
CA LYS A 35 -9.00 50.22 6.37
C LYS A 35 -9.71 51.21 7.30
N LYS A 36 -10.64 50.79 8.17
CA LYS A 36 -11.44 51.75 8.96
C LYS A 36 -11.09 51.87 10.47
N ASN A 37 -10.22 51.05 11.03
CA ASN A 37 -10.03 51.04 12.48
C ASN A 37 -8.55 50.95 12.98
N ILE A 38 -7.58 51.38 12.20
CA ILE A 38 -6.14 51.29 12.57
C ILE A 38 -5.79 52.09 13.82
N LYS A 39 -6.59 53.07 14.23
CA LYS A 39 -6.32 53.93 15.43
C LYS A 39 -6.63 53.26 16.78
N LYS A 40 -7.09 52.00 16.84
CA LYS A 40 -7.54 51.36 18.10
C LYS A 40 -6.82 50.09 18.52
N TYR A 41 -5.82 49.66 17.80
CA TYR A 41 -5.11 48.43 18.17
C TYR A 41 -3.91 48.70 19.07
N SER A 42 -3.78 47.90 20.10
CA SER A 42 -2.58 47.92 20.95
C SER A 42 -1.34 47.46 20.14
N ILE A 43 -0.14 47.86 20.54
CA ILE A 43 1.12 47.41 19.91
C ILE A 43 1.16 45.90 19.83
N THR A 44 0.67 45.19 20.82
CA THR A 44 0.57 43.74 20.87
C THR A 44 -0.30 43.16 19.77
N SER A 45 -1.47 43.82 19.51
CA SER A 45 -2.39 43.40 18.41
C SER A 45 -1.76 43.59 17.02
N ILE A 46 -0.97 44.63 16.85
CA ILE A 46 -0.26 44.90 15.58
C ILE A 46 0.82 43.84 15.37
N ILE A 47 1.59 43.47 16.44
CA ILE A 47 2.60 42.42 16.37
C ILE A 47 1.98 41.07 16.01
N ILE A 48 0.84 40.71 16.62
CA ILE A 48 0.13 39.46 16.31
C ILE A 48 -0.30 39.42 14.83
N ILE A 49 -0.87 40.49 14.30
CA ILE A 49 -1.29 40.59 12.89
C ILE A 49 -0.07 40.43 11.96
N ILE A 50 1.06 41.05 12.28
CA ILE A 50 2.30 40.93 11.49
C ILE A 50 2.80 39.48 11.51
N LEU A 51 2.78 38.82 12.66
CA LEU A 51 3.21 37.43 12.79
C LEU A 51 2.29 36.48 11.97
N GLU A 52 0.97 36.67 12.04
CA GLU A 52 0.02 35.88 11.25
C GLU A 52 0.20 36.09 9.74
N ILE A 53 0.38 37.33 9.30
CA ILE A 53 0.65 37.65 7.89
C ILE A 53 1.98 37.00 7.46
N THR A 54 3.02 37.11 8.27
CA THR A 54 4.32 36.50 7.98
C THR A 54 4.20 34.97 7.90
N PHE A 55 3.45 34.35 8.80
CA PHE A 55 3.20 32.90 8.77
C PHE A 55 2.47 32.48 7.51
N ILE A 56 1.46 33.23 7.07
CA ILE A 56 0.73 32.98 5.81
C ILE A 56 1.68 33.10 4.61
N PHE A 57 2.51 34.13 4.56
CA PHE A 57 3.49 34.28 3.48
C PHE A 57 4.54 33.16 3.45
N VAL A 58 5.07 32.76 4.60
CA VAL A 58 6.01 31.65 4.69
C VAL A 58 5.38 30.33 4.24
N THR A 59 4.17 30.04 4.70
CA THR A 59 3.46 28.80 4.31
C THR A 59 3.11 28.80 2.81
N PHE A 60 2.69 29.94 2.27
CA PHE A 60 2.46 30.09 0.82
C PHE A 60 3.73 29.89 0.01
N PHE A 61 4.83 30.52 0.43
CA PHE A 61 6.11 30.40 -0.26
C PHE A 61 6.65 28.97 -0.23
N LEU A 62 6.57 28.28 0.91
CA LEU A 62 6.93 26.88 1.03
C LEU A 62 6.07 25.96 0.15
N SER A 63 4.78 26.23 0.06
CA SER A 63 3.86 25.47 -0.80
C SER A 63 4.16 25.69 -2.28
N LEU A 64 4.48 26.94 -2.67
CA LEU A 64 4.88 27.28 -4.04
C LEU A 64 6.19 26.62 -4.42
N GLN A 65 7.18 26.63 -3.54
CA GLN A 65 8.46 25.93 -3.78
C GLN A 65 8.25 24.42 -3.96
N ARG A 66 7.38 23.80 -3.15
CA ARG A 66 7.02 22.38 -3.31
C ARG A 66 6.34 22.13 -4.65
N ALA A 67 5.41 22.98 -5.05
CA ALA A 67 4.72 22.86 -6.34
C ALA A 67 5.70 22.97 -7.52
N ILE A 68 6.60 23.96 -7.50
CA ILE A 68 7.65 24.13 -8.53
C ILE A 68 8.54 22.90 -8.58
N LYS A 69 9.04 22.42 -7.45
CA LYS A 69 9.88 21.22 -7.37
C LYS A 69 9.16 20.00 -7.94
N THR A 70 7.87 19.84 -7.65
CA THR A 70 7.05 18.74 -8.19
C THR A 70 6.90 18.85 -9.72
N ILE A 71 6.66 20.07 -10.25
CA ILE A 71 6.54 20.30 -11.69
C ILE A 71 7.86 20.02 -12.41
N MET A 72 8.98 20.47 -11.86
CA MET A 72 10.32 20.21 -12.42
C MET A 72 10.59 18.69 -12.41
N LYS A 73 10.35 18.01 -11.31
CA LYS A 73 10.53 16.56 -11.20
C LYS A 73 9.65 15.79 -12.19
N ARG A 74 8.43 16.25 -12.45
CA ARG A 74 7.53 15.67 -13.47
C ARG A 74 8.10 15.78 -14.88
N LYS A 75 8.69 16.93 -15.23
CA LYS A 75 9.36 17.13 -16.54
C LYS A 75 10.58 16.21 -16.66
N ASP A 76 11.41 16.17 -15.63
CA ASP A 76 12.62 15.34 -15.61
C ASP A 76 12.28 13.86 -15.79
N VAL A 77 11.29 13.36 -15.04
CA VAL A 77 10.87 11.95 -15.12
C VAL A 77 10.41 11.57 -16.53
N LYS A 78 9.67 12.44 -17.22
CA LYS A 78 9.21 12.17 -18.60
C LYS A 78 10.37 12.00 -19.59
N ASN A 79 11.49 12.68 -19.37
CA ASN A 79 12.66 12.59 -20.23
C ASN A 79 13.40 11.24 -20.13
N TYR A 80 13.16 10.49 -19.04
CA TYR A 80 13.78 9.18 -18.82
C TYR A 80 12.89 7.99 -19.20
N ILE A 81 11.66 8.24 -19.68
CA ILE A 81 10.78 7.16 -20.11
C ILE A 81 11.31 6.56 -21.41
N VAL A 82 11.81 5.34 -21.31
CA VAL A 82 12.21 4.55 -22.48
C VAL A 82 10.99 3.79 -22.98
N LYS A 83 10.64 4.00 -24.25
CA LYS A 83 9.57 3.24 -24.92
C LYS A 83 10.14 2.00 -25.56
N LYS A 84 9.45 0.89 -25.44
CA LYS A 84 9.73 -0.36 -26.16
C LYS A 84 8.60 -0.60 -27.15
N ASN A 85 8.94 -1.05 -28.34
CA ASN A 85 7.96 -1.30 -29.40
C ASN A 85 7.64 -2.79 -29.55
N ASP A 86 8.47 -3.67 -28.98
CA ASP A 86 8.25 -5.12 -29.01
C ASP A 86 8.18 -5.66 -27.57
N VAL A 87 7.19 -6.50 -27.33
CA VAL A 87 6.98 -7.23 -26.06
C VAL A 87 8.21 -8.05 -25.67
N LYS A 88 8.94 -8.59 -26.66
CA LYS A 88 10.13 -9.41 -26.44
C LYS A 88 11.28 -8.63 -25.81
N ASP A 89 11.36 -7.34 -26.10
CA ASP A 89 12.41 -6.46 -25.58
C ASP A 89 12.09 -5.91 -24.19
N LEU A 90 10.84 -6.07 -23.74
CA LEU A 90 10.40 -5.56 -22.45
C LEU A 90 10.88 -6.49 -21.33
N LYS A 91 11.59 -5.91 -20.36
CA LYS A 91 12.06 -6.61 -19.16
C LYS A 91 11.28 -6.18 -17.94
N VAL A 92 10.71 -7.16 -17.24
CA VAL A 92 9.86 -6.94 -16.06
C VAL A 92 10.37 -7.76 -14.89
N CYS A 93 10.59 -7.14 -13.73
CA CYS A 93 10.91 -7.88 -12.52
C CYS A 93 9.90 -7.61 -11.39
N LEU A 94 9.89 -8.51 -10.41
CA LEU A 94 9.07 -8.41 -9.21
C LEU A 94 9.97 -8.35 -7.98
N CYS A 95 9.77 -7.37 -7.13
CA CYS A 95 10.44 -7.16 -5.85
C CYS A 95 9.48 -7.51 -4.72
N THR A 96 9.81 -8.51 -3.92
CA THR A 96 8.91 -9.03 -2.88
C THR A 96 9.64 -9.20 -1.55
N PRO A 97 9.34 -8.38 -0.55
CA PRO A 97 9.73 -8.65 0.83
C PRO A 97 8.84 -9.76 1.40
N LEU A 98 9.42 -10.65 2.19
CA LEU A 98 8.69 -11.76 2.78
C LEU A 98 9.19 -12.14 4.17
N LYS A 99 8.27 -12.66 4.98
CA LYS A 99 8.52 -13.27 6.28
C LYS A 99 7.43 -14.30 6.59
N LEU A 100 7.82 -15.56 6.92
CA LEU A 100 6.90 -16.67 7.22
C LEU A 100 5.92 -16.96 6.06
N GLU A 101 6.45 -17.09 4.84
CA GLU A 101 5.64 -17.26 3.62
C GLU A 101 5.93 -18.60 2.89
N ASN A 102 6.63 -19.57 3.54
CA ASN A 102 6.95 -20.86 2.93
C ASN A 102 5.72 -21.63 2.44
N LYS A 103 4.58 -21.45 3.09
CA LYS A 103 3.29 -22.07 2.70
C LYS A 103 2.80 -21.60 1.32
N TYR A 104 3.21 -20.41 0.85
CA TYR A 104 2.59 -19.72 -0.30
C TYR A 104 3.59 -19.42 -1.42
N ILE A 105 4.87 -19.33 -1.09
CA ILE A 105 5.89 -18.79 -2.00
C ILE A 105 5.98 -19.55 -3.32
N LYS A 106 5.79 -20.86 -3.30
CA LYS A 106 5.88 -21.67 -4.53
C LYS A 106 4.77 -21.30 -5.52
N ASP A 107 3.52 -21.23 -5.07
CA ASP A 107 2.37 -20.86 -5.91
C ASP A 107 2.50 -19.42 -6.41
N PHE A 108 3.00 -18.51 -5.56
CA PHE A 108 3.27 -17.13 -5.91
C PHE A 108 4.32 -17.02 -7.04
N VAL A 109 5.44 -17.71 -6.91
CA VAL A 109 6.50 -17.73 -7.93
C VAL A 109 5.99 -18.30 -9.25
N GLN A 110 5.23 -19.40 -9.21
CA GLN A 110 4.64 -20.03 -10.39
C GLN A 110 3.66 -19.10 -11.09
N PHE A 111 2.82 -18.39 -10.33
CA PHE A 111 1.87 -17.43 -10.88
C PHE A 111 2.58 -16.31 -11.66
N TYR A 112 3.58 -15.67 -11.04
CA TYR A 112 4.27 -14.57 -11.68
C TYR A 112 5.18 -15.00 -12.84
N GLN A 113 5.72 -16.21 -12.80
CA GLN A 113 6.38 -16.81 -13.96
C GLN A 113 5.39 -17.03 -15.13
N LYS A 114 4.24 -17.60 -14.84
CA LYS A 114 3.20 -17.89 -15.83
C LYS A 114 2.69 -16.63 -16.53
N ILE A 115 2.56 -15.52 -15.82
CA ILE A 115 2.11 -14.25 -16.43
C ILE A 115 3.23 -13.46 -17.12
N GLY A 116 4.47 -13.97 -17.15
CA GLY A 116 5.55 -13.43 -17.98
C GLY A 116 6.44 -12.40 -17.28
N VAL A 117 6.56 -12.45 -15.96
CA VAL A 117 7.65 -11.77 -15.23
C VAL A 117 8.98 -12.45 -15.57
N ASP A 118 10.04 -11.68 -15.81
CA ASP A 118 11.35 -12.25 -16.20
C ASP A 118 12.18 -12.69 -15.00
N LYS A 119 12.05 -12.04 -13.86
CA LYS A 119 12.80 -12.35 -12.63
C LYS A 119 12.08 -11.88 -11.38
N ILE A 120 12.23 -12.63 -10.30
CA ILE A 120 11.73 -12.28 -8.97
C ILE A 120 12.92 -12.08 -8.03
N PHE A 121 12.94 -10.94 -7.33
CA PHE A 121 13.86 -10.62 -6.24
C PHE A 121 13.12 -10.77 -4.92
N LEU A 122 13.46 -11.81 -4.16
CA LEU A 122 12.90 -12.08 -2.84
C LEU A 122 13.81 -11.49 -1.76
N TYR A 123 13.24 -10.72 -0.88
CA TYR A 123 13.92 -10.13 0.27
C TYR A 123 13.51 -10.88 1.52
N ASP A 124 14.35 -11.85 1.91
CA ASP A 124 14.07 -12.75 3.02
C ASP A 124 14.30 -12.04 4.36
N ASN A 125 13.21 -11.68 5.03
CA ASN A 125 13.20 -11.04 6.34
C ASN A 125 12.78 -12.00 7.47
N ASN A 126 12.95 -13.31 7.27
CA ASN A 126 12.74 -14.30 8.31
C ASN A 126 13.69 -14.08 9.50
N ASP A 127 13.39 -14.67 10.63
CA ASP A 127 14.33 -14.73 11.74
C ASP A 127 15.54 -15.60 11.33
N LYS A 128 16.70 -15.41 11.97
CA LYS A 128 17.94 -16.07 11.56
C LYS A 128 17.82 -17.60 11.51
N ASP A 129 17.12 -18.16 12.49
CA ASP A 129 16.85 -19.59 12.62
C ASP A 129 15.45 -19.98 12.15
N GLY A 130 14.79 -19.08 11.39
CA GLY A 130 13.43 -19.26 10.90
C GLY A 130 13.32 -20.08 9.62
N GLU A 131 12.20 -19.93 8.92
CA GLU A 131 11.92 -20.58 7.64
C GLU A 131 13.03 -20.33 6.62
N LYS A 132 13.32 -21.34 5.79
CA LYS A 132 14.25 -21.24 4.68
C LYS A 132 13.47 -21.34 3.37
N ILE A 133 13.44 -20.25 2.64
CA ILE A 133 12.76 -20.17 1.33
C ILE A 133 13.46 -21.05 0.30
N GLU A 134 14.77 -21.16 0.42
CA GLU A 134 15.63 -21.97 -0.46
C GLU A 134 15.20 -23.43 -0.53
N ASP A 135 14.66 -23.96 0.56
CA ASP A 135 14.20 -25.36 0.64
C ASP A 135 12.87 -25.59 -0.13
N ILE A 136 12.12 -24.52 -0.38
CA ILE A 136 10.78 -24.59 -1.01
C ILE A 136 10.83 -24.41 -2.52
N ILE A 137 11.75 -23.57 -3.01
CA ILE A 137 11.81 -23.17 -4.42
C ILE A 137 13.22 -23.32 -5.04
N PRO A 138 13.98 -24.40 -4.72
CA PRO A 138 15.38 -24.56 -5.18
C PRO A 138 15.51 -24.54 -6.71
N GLU A 139 14.52 -25.06 -7.44
CA GLU A 139 14.51 -25.08 -8.90
C GLU A 139 14.50 -23.69 -9.52
N TYR A 140 13.78 -22.74 -8.92
CA TYR A 140 13.67 -21.35 -9.42
C TYR A 140 14.91 -20.52 -9.09
N ILE A 141 15.60 -20.87 -8.00
CA ILE A 141 16.88 -20.26 -7.64
C ILE A 141 17.97 -20.77 -8.59
N LYS A 142 18.03 -22.09 -8.79
CA LYS A 142 19.04 -22.73 -9.64
C LYS A 142 18.96 -22.27 -11.10
N ASN A 143 17.76 -22.06 -11.63
CA ASN A 143 17.57 -21.58 -13.01
C ASN A 143 17.69 -20.06 -13.16
N GLY A 144 17.92 -19.33 -12.06
CA GLY A 144 18.13 -17.88 -12.03
C GLY A 144 16.85 -17.04 -12.15
N PHE A 145 15.66 -17.67 -12.15
CA PHE A 145 14.38 -16.94 -12.16
C PHE A 145 14.11 -16.24 -10.83
N VAL A 146 14.53 -16.82 -9.71
CA VAL A 146 14.46 -16.22 -8.38
C VAL A 146 15.86 -15.90 -7.87
N GLU A 147 16.01 -14.70 -7.30
CA GLU A 147 17.19 -14.28 -6.54
C GLU A 147 16.76 -13.90 -5.12
N ILE A 148 17.46 -14.42 -4.12
CA ILE A 148 17.19 -14.16 -2.71
C ILE A 148 18.23 -13.19 -2.16
N SER A 149 17.77 -12.11 -1.52
CA SER A 149 18.58 -11.18 -0.74
C SER A 149 18.36 -11.47 0.75
N ASP A 150 19.45 -11.75 1.49
CA ASP A 150 19.38 -12.06 2.92
C ASP A 150 19.24 -10.79 3.78
N TRP A 151 18.06 -10.65 4.38
CA TRP A 151 17.73 -9.61 5.36
C TRP A 151 17.27 -10.23 6.69
N ARG A 152 17.59 -11.47 6.95
CA ARG A 152 17.17 -12.23 8.14
C ARG A 152 17.58 -11.55 9.43
N GLY A 153 16.67 -11.60 10.41
CA GLY A 153 16.88 -11.03 11.73
C GLY A 153 16.86 -9.49 11.79
N LYS A 154 16.68 -8.80 10.67
CA LYS A 154 16.55 -7.34 10.64
C LYS A 154 15.07 -6.95 10.74
N GLN A 155 14.75 -6.07 11.68
CA GLN A 155 13.37 -5.60 11.87
C GLN A 155 13.13 -4.25 11.20
N LYS A 156 11.87 -3.97 10.82
CA LYS A 156 11.42 -2.67 10.27
C LYS A 156 12.20 -2.23 9.02
N GLN A 157 12.54 -3.17 8.15
CA GLN A 157 13.38 -2.90 6.98
C GLN A 157 12.60 -2.84 5.65
N LEU A 158 11.27 -2.90 5.70
CA LEU A 158 10.43 -3.03 4.50
C LEU A 158 10.76 -1.98 3.42
N MET A 159 10.86 -0.69 3.81
CA MET A 159 11.21 0.38 2.87
C MET A 159 12.63 0.24 2.32
N ASN A 160 13.57 -0.16 3.18
CA ASN A 160 14.96 -0.32 2.76
C ASN A 160 15.11 -1.50 1.78
N MET A 161 14.39 -2.60 1.98
CA MET A 161 14.37 -3.73 1.05
C MET A 161 13.80 -3.33 -0.31
N MET A 162 12.70 -2.57 -0.32
CA MET A 162 12.10 -2.08 -1.57
C MET A 162 13.01 -1.09 -2.28
N ASP A 163 13.64 -0.16 -1.54
CA ASP A 163 14.58 0.80 -2.12
C ASP A 163 15.82 0.09 -2.68
N ASP A 164 16.39 -0.86 -1.95
CA ASP A 164 17.52 -1.67 -2.44
C ASP A 164 17.17 -2.40 -3.74
N CYS A 165 15.98 -3.01 -3.82
CA CYS A 165 15.54 -3.67 -5.05
C CYS A 165 15.46 -2.68 -6.22
N TYR A 166 14.91 -1.49 -6.01
CA TYR A 166 14.84 -0.48 -7.04
C TYR A 166 16.24 -0.03 -7.48
N GLN A 167 17.11 0.33 -6.53
CA GLN A 167 18.46 0.84 -6.84
C GLN A 167 19.33 -0.15 -7.59
N ARG A 168 19.21 -1.44 -7.29
CA ARG A 168 19.97 -2.50 -7.97
C ARG A 168 19.47 -2.78 -9.39
N ASN A 169 18.19 -2.58 -9.66
CA ASN A 169 17.51 -3.13 -10.82
C ASN A 169 16.96 -2.08 -11.80
N TYR A 170 16.83 -0.80 -11.42
CA TYR A 170 16.18 0.21 -12.26
C TYR A 170 16.85 0.48 -13.61
N LYS A 171 18.15 0.17 -13.77
CA LYS A 171 18.88 0.28 -15.03
C LYS A 171 18.72 -0.93 -15.95
N ILE A 172 18.23 -2.05 -15.42
CA ILE A 172 18.20 -3.35 -16.09
C ILE A 172 16.79 -3.66 -16.60
N TYR A 173 15.78 -3.34 -15.81
CA TYR A 173 14.39 -3.66 -16.09
C TYR A 173 13.61 -2.43 -16.51
N ASP A 174 12.69 -2.60 -17.47
CA ASP A 174 11.81 -1.52 -17.95
C ASP A 174 10.68 -1.23 -16.97
N TRP A 175 10.24 -2.26 -16.22
CA TRP A 175 9.24 -2.16 -15.19
C TRP A 175 9.58 -3.02 -13.98
N LEU A 176 9.36 -2.46 -12.79
CA LEU A 176 9.55 -3.14 -11.51
C LEU A 176 8.21 -3.16 -10.75
N ILE A 177 7.79 -4.35 -10.35
CA ILE A 177 6.57 -4.61 -9.59
C ILE A 177 6.93 -4.72 -8.12
N PHE A 178 6.15 -4.12 -7.23
CA PHE A 178 6.38 -4.16 -5.78
C PHE A 178 5.16 -4.71 -5.06
N TYR A 179 5.09 -6.04 -4.93
CA TYR A 179 3.97 -6.74 -4.33
C TYR A 179 4.44 -7.67 -3.21
N GLU A 180 3.51 -8.00 -2.31
CA GLU A 180 3.69 -8.97 -1.24
C GLU A 180 3.19 -10.36 -1.67
N VAL A 181 3.56 -11.42 -0.92
CA VAL A 181 3.26 -12.82 -1.32
C VAL A 181 1.76 -13.13 -1.33
N ASP A 182 0.93 -12.33 -0.68
CA ASP A 182 -0.52 -12.46 -0.68
C ASP A 182 -1.25 -11.55 -1.70
N GLU A 183 -0.49 -10.98 -2.66
CA GLU A 183 -1.00 -10.06 -3.68
C GLU A 183 -0.79 -10.62 -5.09
N TYR A 184 -1.88 -10.80 -5.84
CA TYR A 184 -1.89 -11.36 -7.19
C TYR A 184 -2.52 -10.37 -8.16
N ILE A 185 -1.81 -10.04 -9.24
CA ILE A 185 -2.33 -9.09 -10.23
C ILE A 185 -3.46 -9.71 -11.05
N HIS A 186 -4.56 -8.96 -11.19
CA HIS A 186 -5.66 -9.29 -12.08
C HIS A 186 -5.62 -8.45 -13.35
N LEU A 187 -5.59 -9.09 -14.51
CA LEU A 187 -5.53 -8.47 -15.84
C LEU A 187 -6.58 -9.09 -16.74
N LYS A 188 -7.80 -8.52 -16.81
CA LYS A 188 -8.98 -9.11 -17.47
C LYS A 188 -8.71 -9.62 -18.90
N ASN A 189 -8.00 -8.86 -19.71
CA ASN A 189 -7.83 -9.15 -21.13
C ASN A 189 -6.38 -9.51 -21.50
N TYR A 190 -5.53 -9.75 -20.52
CA TYR A 190 -4.12 -10.04 -20.73
C TYR A 190 -3.73 -11.30 -19.97
N THR A 191 -3.19 -12.28 -20.68
CA THR A 191 -2.58 -13.48 -20.08
C THR A 191 -1.09 -13.28 -19.76
N ASN A 192 -0.51 -12.18 -20.26
CA ASN A 192 0.89 -11.84 -20.06
C ASN A 192 1.01 -10.36 -19.66
N ILE A 193 1.77 -10.11 -18.59
CA ILE A 193 1.93 -8.76 -18.05
C ILE A 193 2.66 -7.80 -19.00
N LYS A 194 3.56 -8.32 -19.83
CA LYS A 194 4.28 -7.50 -20.81
C LYS A 194 3.34 -6.90 -21.86
N ASN A 195 2.34 -7.68 -22.31
CA ASN A 195 1.30 -7.19 -23.21
C ASN A 195 0.45 -6.07 -22.57
N PHE A 196 0.24 -6.13 -21.28
CA PHE A 196 -0.41 -5.05 -20.54
C PHE A 196 0.51 -3.81 -20.45
N LEU A 197 1.77 -3.98 -20.07
CA LEU A 197 2.70 -2.91 -19.80
C LEU A 197 3.21 -2.17 -21.05
N ILE A 198 3.23 -2.82 -22.21
CA ILE A 198 3.65 -2.20 -23.48
C ILE A 198 2.56 -1.33 -24.13
N ASN A 199 1.35 -1.35 -23.58
CA ASN A 199 0.23 -0.61 -24.15
C ASN A 199 0.49 0.90 -24.16
N GLU A 200 0.17 1.56 -25.28
CA GLU A 200 0.37 3.01 -25.50
C GLU A 200 -0.25 3.89 -24.42
N LYS A 201 -1.32 3.42 -23.77
CA LYS A 201 -1.95 4.15 -22.65
C LYS A 201 -0.98 4.44 -21.50
N PHE A 202 0.13 3.71 -21.40
CA PHE A 202 1.15 3.92 -20.38
C PHE A 202 2.38 4.69 -20.88
N ASP A 203 2.42 5.15 -22.10
CA ASP A 203 3.58 5.83 -22.71
C ASP A 203 4.09 7.01 -21.89
N THR A 204 3.21 7.68 -21.18
CA THR A 204 3.55 8.84 -20.34
C THR A 204 3.51 8.55 -18.84
N CYS A 205 3.24 7.30 -18.46
CA CYS A 205 3.06 6.89 -17.08
C CYS A 205 4.37 6.42 -16.45
N PRO A 206 4.95 7.15 -15.50
CA PRO A 206 6.12 6.67 -14.75
C PRO A 206 5.79 5.52 -13.80
N LYS A 207 4.54 5.47 -13.34
CA LYS A 207 4.01 4.45 -12.41
C LYS A 207 2.59 4.08 -12.79
N ILE A 208 2.23 2.83 -12.49
CA ILE A 208 0.86 2.32 -12.61
C ILE A 208 0.40 1.92 -11.21
N TYR A 209 -0.75 2.43 -10.80
CA TYR A 209 -1.41 2.09 -9.55
C TYR A 209 -2.54 1.12 -9.81
N LEU A 210 -2.56 0.03 -9.07
CA LEU A 210 -3.65 -0.93 -9.04
C LEU A 210 -4.19 -1.00 -7.61
N ASN A 211 -5.50 -0.88 -7.46
CA ASN A 211 -6.15 -0.97 -6.15
C ASN A 211 -6.28 -2.41 -5.69
N TRP A 212 -6.41 -2.60 -4.38
CA TRP A 212 -6.71 -3.89 -3.80
C TRP A 212 -8.18 -4.29 -4.00
N VAL A 213 -8.39 -5.57 -4.21
CA VAL A 213 -9.69 -6.26 -4.07
C VAL A 213 -9.48 -7.38 -3.07
N PHE A 214 -10.13 -7.29 -1.93
CA PHE A 214 -9.96 -8.27 -0.85
C PHE A 214 -10.74 -9.54 -1.12
N HIS A 215 -10.15 -10.66 -0.77
CA HIS A 215 -10.80 -11.97 -0.75
C HIS A 215 -11.18 -12.35 0.68
N THR A 216 -12.35 -12.96 0.83
CA THR A 216 -12.85 -13.43 2.13
C THR A 216 -12.15 -14.72 2.56
N ASP A 217 -12.31 -15.09 3.83
CA ASP A 217 -11.83 -16.36 4.37
C ASP A 217 -12.61 -17.59 3.88
N ASN A 218 -13.65 -17.36 3.11
CA ASN A 218 -14.53 -18.41 2.58
C ASN A 218 -15.06 -19.38 3.67
N ASP A 219 -15.22 -18.87 4.90
CA ASP A 219 -15.54 -19.61 6.11
C ASP A 219 -14.57 -20.76 6.45
N GLN A 220 -13.33 -20.73 5.93
CA GLN A 220 -12.28 -21.69 6.24
C GLN A 220 -11.58 -21.36 7.56
N TYR A 221 -11.48 -22.36 8.44
CA TYR A 221 -10.79 -22.22 9.73
C TYR A 221 -9.31 -22.63 9.64
N HIS A 222 -8.97 -23.60 8.81
CA HIS A 222 -7.66 -24.25 8.80
C HIS A 222 -6.96 -24.08 7.44
N TYR A 223 -5.63 -24.15 7.48
CA TYR A 223 -4.82 -24.22 6.28
C TYR A 223 -5.09 -25.52 5.50
N GLU A 224 -5.21 -25.39 4.18
CA GLU A 224 -5.17 -26.50 3.23
C GLU A 224 -4.01 -26.29 2.27
N LYS A 225 -3.34 -27.38 1.87
CA LYS A 225 -2.24 -27.34 0.91
C LYS A 225 -2.75 -27.24 -0.53
N LYS A 226 -3.31 -26.07 -0.85
CA LYS A 226 -3.81 -25.68 -2.18
C LYS A 226 -3.49 -24.21 -2.42
N PRO A 227 -3.38 -23.77 -3.69
CA PRO A 227 -3.20 -22.36 -4.02
C PRO A 227 -4.24 -21.46 -3.37
N VAL A 228 -3.83 -20.28 -2.92
CA VAL A 228 -4.76 -19.33 -2.25
C VAL A 228 -5.91 -18.92 -3.15
N GLN A 229 -5.68 -18.82 -4.46
CA GLN A 229 -6.70 -18.46 -5.45
C GLN A 229 -7.81 -19.51 -5.58
N GLU A 230 -7.50 -20.78 -5.39
CA GLU A 230 -8.49 -21.88 -5.38
C GLU A 230 -9.24 -21.94 -4.05
N ARG A 231 -8.53 -21.68 -2.93
CA ARG A 231 -9.10 -21.75 -1.58
C ARG A 231 -10.04 -20.58 -1.29
N PHE A 232 -9.74 -19.39 -1.78
CA PHE A 232 -10.44 -18.15 -1.47
C PHE A 232 -10.97 -17.45 -2.72
N PRO A 233 -11.87 -18.08 -3.50
CA PRO A 233 -12.39 -17.50 -4.73
C PRO A 233 -13.35 -16.32 -4.50
N GLN A 234 -13.94 -16.21 -3.31
CA GLN A 234 -14.95 -15.20 -3.01
C GLN A 234 -14.29 -13.87 -2.67
N LYS A 235 -14.60 -12.87 -3.49
CA LYS A 235 -14.28 -11.48 -3.19
C LYS A 235 -15.23 -10.93 -2.14
N GLU A 236 -14.74 -10.01 -1.34
CA GLU A 236 -15.61 -9.22 -0.48
C GLU A 236 -16.68 -8.56 -1.34
N THR A 237 -17.93 -8.64 -0.87
CA THR A 237 -19.03 -7.96 -1.55
C THR A 237 -18.84 -6.47 -1.37
N ILE A 238 -18.59 -5.79 -2.47
CA ILE A 238 -18.34 -4.36 -2.52
C ILE A 238 -19.67 -3.62 -2.56
N PRO A 239 -20.25 -3.23 -1.43
CA PRO A 239 -20.92 -1.97 -1.40
C PRO A 239 -19.86 -0.97 -1.01
N ALA A 240 -19.85 0.14 -1.70
CA ALA A 240 -19.00 1.28 -1.44
C ALA A 240 -18.23 1.14 -0.13
N ASP A 241 -17.00 0.71 -0.20
CA ASP A 241 -16.16 0.40 0.95
C ASP A 241 -16.24 1.53 1.97
N LYS A 242 -17.16 1.41 2.92
CA LYS A 242 -17.36 2.40 3.99
C LYS A 242 -16.05 2.64 4.75
N ASN A 243 -15.11 1.70 4.65
CA ASN A 243 -13.80 1.76 5.31
C ASN A 243 -12.67 2.22 4.38
N GLY A 244 -12.91 2.39 3.08
CA GLY A 244 -11.96 2.93 2.12
C GLY A 244 -10.69 2.09 1.89
N ARG A 245 -10.73 0.77 2.12
CA ARG A 245 -9.53 -0.09 2.06
C ARG A 245 -9.24 -0.61 0.66
N HIS A 246 -10.27 -0.87 -0.14
CA HIS A 246 -10.10 -1.18 -1.56
C HIS A 246 -9.49 -0.01 -2.34
N ASN A 247 -9.44 1.19 -1.73
CA ASN A 247 -8.78 2.35 -2.32
C ASN A 247 -7.26 2.30 -2.22
N PHE A 248 -6.70 1.44 -1.36
CA PHE A 248 -5.26 1.30 -1.25
C PHE A 248 -4.70 0.72 -2.54
N VAL A 249 -3.53 1.19 -2.90
CA VAL A 249 -2.87 0.76 -4.13
C VAL A 249 -1.56 0.07 -3.86
N LYS A 250 -1.16 -0.77 -4.80
CA LYS A 250 0.23 -1.16 -5.02
C LYS A 250 0.69 -0.66 -6.38
N THR A 251 1.98 -0.62 -6.55
CA THR A 251 2.58 0.14 -7.65
C THR A 251 3.50 -0.73 -8.49
N ILE A 252 3.37 -0.55 -9.80
CA ILE A 252 4.34 -0.95 -10.80
C ILE A 252 5.04 0.34 -11.24
N ILE A 253 6.36 0.39 -11.16
CA ILE A 253 7.15 1.60 -11.51
C ILE A 253 8.06 1.33 -12.69
N ARG A 254 8.25 2.33 -13.53
CA ARG A 254 9.24 2.23 -14.61
C ARG A 254 10.66 2.14 -14.07
N GLY A 255 11.46 1.35 -14.75
CA GLY A 255 12.91 1.43 -14.67
C GLY A 255 13.45 2.69 -15.34
N HIS A 256 14.76 2.79 -15.36
CA HIS A 256 15.53 3.89 -15.97
C HIS A 256 15.24 5.29 -15.39
N LEU A 257 14.47 5.39 -14.30
CA LEU A 257 14.20 6.66 -13.61
C LEU A 257 15.25 6.88 -12.52
N PRO A 258 16.24 7.77 -12.73
CA PRO A 258 17.32 7.99 -11.77
C PRO A 258 16.86 8.81 -10.57
N ASN A 259 17.65 8.77 -9.49
CA ASN A 259 17.48 9.62 -8.31
C ASN A 259 16.12 9.48 -7.60
N LEU A 260 15.49 8.30 -7.72
CA LEU A 260 14.31 7.97 -6.94
C LEU A 260 14.72 7.24 -5.66
N LYS A 261 14.02 7.53 -4.57
CA LYS A 261 14.10 6.81 -3.31
C LYS A 261 12.71 6.33 -2.94
N ILE A 262 12.60 5.06 -2.64
CA ILE A 262 11.32 4.47 -2.20
C ILE A 262 11.02 4.96 -0.78
N ASP A 263 9.88 5.63 -0.59
CA ASP A 263 9.46 6.23 0.68
C ASP A 263 8.13 5.66 1.22
N CYS A 264 7.50 4.76 0.47
CA CYS A 264 6.20 4.20 0.83
C CYS A 264 5.95 2.87 0.12
N VAL A 265 5.40 1.88 0.82
CA VAL A 265 5.08 0.56 0.26
C VAL A 265 3.95 0.57 -0.76
N HIS A 266 3.11 1.59 -0.75
CA HIS A 266 1.95 1.69 -1.62
C HIS A 266 2.25 2.51 -2.88
N ARG A 267 2.54 3.80 -2.73
CA ARG A 267 2.80 4.72 -3.86
C ARG A 267 4.25 4.72 -4.34
N LEU A 268 5.16 4.05 -3.64
CA LEU A 268 6.61 3.98 -3.77
C LEU A 268 7.31 5.34 -3.62
N VAL A 269 7.04 6.31 -4.47
CA VAL A 269 7.66 7.63 -4.46
C VAL A 269 6.59 8.71 -4.50
N ARG A 270 6.63 9.65 -3.56
CA ARG A 270 5.59 10.69 -3.38
C ARG A 270 5.43 11.61 -4.59
N ASP A 271 6.53 12.19 -5.04
CA ASP A 271 6.50 13.31 -5.99
C ASP A 271 6.56 12.88 -7.46
N VAL A 272 6.41 11.59 -7.75
CA VAL A 272 6.33 11.07 -9.11
C VAL A 272 4.86 10.78 -9.43
N PRO A 273 4.32 11.31 -10.54
CA PRO A 273 2.94 11.04 -10.95
C PRO A 273 2.75 9.57 -11.31
N GLY A 274 1.52 9.11 -11.34
CA GLY A 274 1.18 7.76 -11.77
C GLY A 274 -0.18 7.70 -12.44
N CYS A 275 -0.41 6.62 -13.17
CA CYS A 275 -1.68 6.34 -13.82
C CYS A 275 -2.39 5.17 -13.14
N ASN A 276 -3.70 5.07 -13.29
CA ASN A 276 -4.43 3.85 -12.96
C ASN A 276 -4.22 2.77 -14.05
N GLY A 277 -4.78 1.59 -13.87
CA GLY A 277 -4.69 0.48 -14.82
C GLY A 277 -5.25 0.78 -16.23
N ASN A 278 -6.05 1.83 -16.36
CA ASN A 278 -6.61 2.30 -17.64
C ASN A 278 -5.75 3.39 -18.31
N GLY A 279 -4.58 3.72 -17.76
CA GLY A 279 -3.67 4.74 -18.32
C GLY A 279 -4.04 6.19 -17.99
N LYS A 280 -5.10 6.43 -17.21
CA LYS A 280 -5.51 7.77 -16.77
C LYS A 280 -4.59 8.23 -15.64
N GLU A 281 -3.95 9.40 -15.76
CA GLU A 281 -3.18 9.99 -14.66
C GLU A 281 -4.10 10.20 -13.46
N VAL A 282 -3.65 9.74 -12.28
CA VAL A 282 -4.38 9.86 -11.03
C VAL A 282 -3.53 10.48 -9.95
N GLN A 283 -4.16 11.31 -9.13
CA GLN A 283 -3.56 11.86 -7.94
C GLN A 283 -4.06 11.08 -6.72
N LEU A 284 -3.15 10.39 -6.06
CA LEU A 284 -3.49 9.67 -4.84
C LEU A 284 -3.69 10.64 -3.68
N ARG A 285 -4.73 10.38 -2.89
CA ARG A 285 -4.84 10.99 -1.56
C ARG A 285 -4.09 10.08 -0.58
N LEU A 286 -2.90 10.51 -0.14
CA LEU A 286 -1.92 9.66 0.56
C LEU A 286 -1.50 8.47 -0.33
N PHE A 287 -2.06 7.30 -0.11
CA PHE A 287 -1.84 6.05 -0.86
C PHE A 287 -3.17 5.43 -1.35
N ARG A 288 -4.23 6.25 -1.42
CA ARG A 288 -5.58 5.82 -1.83
C ARG A 288 -5.90 6.41 -3.18
N MET A 289 -6.39 5.56 -4.08
CA MET A 289 -6.89 5.96 -5.39
C MET A 289 -8.37 6.36 -5.26
N PRO A 290 -8.80 7.51 -5.82
CA PRO A 290 -10.18 7.98 -5.70
C PRO A 290 -11.19 7.10 -6.45
N GLU A 291 -10.78 6.52 -7.57
CA GLU A 291 -11.58 5.62 -8.40
C GLU A 291 -10.97 4.23 -8.38
N GLN A 292 -11.75 3.22 -8.00
CA GLN A 292 -11.31 1.83 -7.94
C GLN A 292 -11.72 1.09 -9.22
N ASP A 293 -10.90 0.16 -9.65
CA ASP A 293 -11.25 -0.81 -10.68
C ASP A 293 -11.47 -2.17 -10.01
N PHE A 294 -12.64 -2.76 -10.21
CA PHE A 294 -12.99 -4.09 -9.68
C PHE A 294 -13.24 -5.11 -10.79
N GLU A 295 -13.12 -4.68 -12.04
CA GLU A 295 -13.47 -5.50 -13.18
C GLU A 295 -12.28 -5.82 -14.07
N ASN A 296 -11.36 -4.86 -14.27
CA ASN A 296 -10.36 -4.96 -15.32
C ASN A 296 -8.94 -5.13 -14.77
N TYR A 297 -8.46 -4.16 -13.98
CA TYR A 297 -7.06 -4.10 -13.53
C TYR A 297 -6.95 -3.76 -12.06
N TYR A 298 -6.69 -4.74 -11.23
CA TYR A 298 -6.60 -4.62 -9.78
C TYR A 298 -5.68 -5.70 -9.21
N ILE A 299 -5.57 -5.76 -7.91
CA ILE A 299 -4.80 -6.76 -7.19
C ILE A 299 -5.75 -7.58 -6.32
N ASP A 300 -5.84 -8.87 -6.59
CA ASP A 300 -6.47 -9.82 -5.70
C ASP A 300 -5.61 -9.94 -4.44
N HIS A 301 -6.13 -9.47 -3.29
CA HIS A 301 -5.41 -9.43 -2.04
C HIS A 301 -5.98 -10.45 -1.06
N TYR A 302 -5.22 -11.52 -0.82
CA TYR A 302 -5.58 -12.61 0.08
C TYR A 302 -5.11 -12.31 1.51
N PHE A 303 -5.52 -11.15 2.02
CA PHE A 303 -5.09 -10.63 3.32
C PHE A 303 -5.49 -11.53 4.48
N CYS A 304 -6.73 -12.03 4.45
CA CYS A 304 -7.32 -12.80 5.56
C CYS A 304 -6.88 -14.26 5.54
N LYS A 305 -6.99 -14.93 4.38
CA LYS A 305 -6.84 -16.39 4.26
C LYS A 305 -7.77 -17.11 5.26
N SER A 306 -7.43 -18.29 5.77
CA SER A 306 -8.21 -18.96 6.84
C SER A 306 -8.01 -18.28 8.20
N VAL A 307 -8.87 -18.60 9.15
CA VAL A 307 -8.80 -18.05 10.52
C VAL A 307 -7.45 -18.33 11.19
N ASP A 308 -6.95 -19.56 11.08
CA ASP A 308 -5.66 -19.95 11.67
C ASP A 308 -4.49 -19.21 11.00
N GLU A 309 -4.51 -19.10 9.66
CA GLU A 309 -3.48 -18.37 8.92
C GLU A 309 -3.48 -16.88 9.26
N PHE A 310 -4.66 -16.32 9.52
CA PHE A 310 -4.76 -14.94 9.97
C PHE A 310 -4.19 -14.75 11.38
N ILE A 311 -4.47 -15.69 12.30
CA ILE A 311 -3.88 -15.68 13.64
C ILE A 311 -2.35 -15.80 13.57
N GLU A 312 -1.82 -16.69 12.71
CA GLU A 312 -0.37 -16.81 12.47
C GLU A 312 0.22 -15.49 11.94
N LYS A 313 -0.46 -14.84 11.00
CA LYS A 313 -0.06 -13.52 10.45
C LYS A 313 0.02 -12.46 11.56
N LEU A 314 -0.92 -12.44 12.50
CA LEU A 314 -0.91 -11.53 13.64
C LEU A 314 0.24 -11.80 14.60
N ASN A 315 0.51 -13.07 14.87
CA ASN A 315 1.61 -13.47 15.76
C ASN A 315 2.99 -13.16 15.16
N ARG A 316 3.11 -13.18 13.83
CA ARG A 316 4.30 -12.75 13.10
C ARG A 316 4.62 -11.28 13.34
N GLY A 317 3.62 -10.47 13.60
CA GLY A 317 3.72 -9.02 13.71
C GLY A 317 3.70 -8.30 12.38
N ASP A 318 3.62 -6.97 12.43
CA ASP A 318 3.62 -6.09 11.28
C ASP A 318 5.05 -5.73 10.85
N ALA A 319 5.31 -5.72 9.54
CA ALA A 319 6.63 -5.44 8.97
C ALA A 319 7.10 -3.99 9.20
N VAL A 320 6.16 -3.06 9.43
CA VAL A 320 6.44 -1.64 9.70
C VAL A 320 6.43 -1.34 11.20
N TRP A 321 5.43 -1.83 11.93
CA TRP A 321 5.15 -1.42 13.31
C TRP A 321 5.63 -2.43 14.38
N GLY A 322 5.89 -3.68 13.98
CA GLY A 322 6.26 -4.76 14.90
C GLY A 322 5.04 -5.27 15.71
N HIS A 323 5.31 -5.81 16.91
CA HIS A 323 4.26 -6.36 17.79
C HIS A 323 3.69 -5.26 18.70
N LYS A 324 2.48 -4.78 18.42
CA LYS A 324 1.73 -3.89 19.33
C LYS A 324 0.39 -4.56 19.70
N LYS A 325 0.10 -4.71 20.99
CA LYS A 325 -1.13 -5.37 21.48
C LYS A 325 -2.41 -4.71 20.96
N ASN A 326 -2.46 -3.39 20.88
CA ASN A 326 -3.60 -2.64 20.34
C ASN A 326 -3.77 -2.84 18.83
N PHE A 327 -2.69 -3.13 18.11
CA PHE A 327 -2.71 -3.47 16.71
C PHE A 327 -3.47 -4.78 16.45
N ILE A 328 -3.32 -5.78 17.33
CA ILE A 328 -3.96 -7.09 17.19
C ILE A 328 -5.48 -6.96 17.21
N VAL A 329 -6.06 -6.24 18.18
CA VAL A 329 -7.53 -6.06 18.27
C VAL A 329 -8.06 -5.25 17.08
N GLY A 330 -7.41 -4.16 16.71
CA GLY A 330 -7.78 -3.36 15.54
C GLY A 330 -7.70 -4.15 14.23
N THR A 331 -6.77 -5.09 14.13
CA THR A 331 -6.62 -5.94 12.96
C THR A 331 -7.72 -7.01 12.88
N PHE A 332 -8.22 -7.50 14.01
CA PHE A 332 -9.42 -8.36 14.02
C PHE A 332 -10.69 -7.60 13.65
N ALA A 333 -10.82 -6.32 14.00
CA ALA A 333 -11.91 -5.49 13.50
C ALA A 333 -11.89 -5.44 11.96
N ASN A 334 -10.69 -5.34 11.39
CA ASN A 334 -10.50 -5.44 9.94
C ASN A 334 -10.89 -6.81 9.41
N TYR A 335 -10.43 -7.88 10.03
CA TYR A 335 -10.77 -9.25 9.63
C TYR A 335 -12.28 -9.48 9.60
N PHE A 336 -12.98 -9.12 10.67
CA PHE A 336 -14.44 -9.23 10.74
C PHE A 336 -15.18 -8.24 9.84
N GLY A 337 -14.52 -7.18 9.40
CA GLY A 337 -15.06 -6.26 8.41
C GLY A 337 -15.07 -6.83 6.99
N TYR A 338 -14.18 -7.79 6.70
CA TYR A 338 -14.09 -8.46 5.39
C TYR A 338 -14.79 -9.81 5.35
N ASN A 339 -14.97 -10.44 6.50
CA ASN A 339 -15.45 -11.81 6.60
C ASN A 339 -16.75 -11.86 7.36
N LYS A 340 -17.56 -12.89 7.07
CA LYS A 340 -18.77 -13.13 7.83
C LYS A 340 -18.43 -13.34 9.32
N MET A 341 -18.86 -12.40 10.14
CA MET A 341 -18.72 -12.48 11.58
C MET A 341 -19.80 -13.42 12.14
N THR A 342 -19.38 -14.48 12.82
CA THR A 342 -20.28 -15.42 13.50
C THR A 342 -19.83 -15.62 14.94
N LYS A 343 -20.78 -15.95 15.83
CA LYS A 343 -20.46 -16.26 17.24
C LYS A 343 -19.41 -17.37 17.35
N LYS A 344 -19.57 -18.44 16.55
CA LYS A 344 -18.62 -19.55 16.48
C LYS A 344 -17.21 -19.12 16.10
N LYS A 345 -17.08 -18.22 15.11
CA LYS A 345 -15.78 -17.72 14.65
C LYS A 345 -15.11 -16.84 15.71
N ILE A 346 -15.89 -15.99 16.39
CA ILE A 346 -15.37 -15.16 17.49
C ILE A 346 -14.88 -16.06 18.63
N GLU A 347 -15.69 -17.04 19.07
CA GLU A 347 -15.33 -17.97 20.14
C GLU A 347 -14.07 -18.79 19.80
N TYR A 348 -13.94 -19.20 18.54
CA TYR A 348 -12.75 -19.90 18.05
C TYR A 348 -11.49 -19.01 18.16
N VAL A 349 -11.57 -17.75 17.73
CA VAL A 349 -10.46 -16.81 17.82
C VAL A 349 -10.10 -16.54 19.29
N GLU A 350 -11.08 -16.31 20.17
CA GLU A 350 -10.83 -16.12 21.62
C GLU A 350 -10.11 -17.33 22.22
N GLN A 351 -10.58 -18.54 21.92
CA GLN A 351 -9.96 -19.77 22.41
C GLN A 351 -8.49 -19.90 21.93
N LYS A 352 -8.23 -19.57 20.69
CA LYS A 352 -6.89 -19.70 20.08
C LYS A 352 -5.91 -18.61 20.52
N THR A 353 -6.39 -17.41 20.82
CA THR A 353 -5.55 -16.23 21.02
C THR A 353 -5.54 -15.71 22.45
N GLY A 354 -6.54 -16.09 23.25
CA GLY A 354 -6.77 -15.51 24.59
C GLY A 354 -7.22 -14.05 24.57
N LEU A 355 -7.60 -13.51 23.40
CA LEU A 355 -8.12 -12.14 23.28
C LEU A 355 -9.56 -12.05 23.80
N ASP A 356 -9.91 -10.93 24.43
CA ASP A 356 -11.29 -10.57 24.72
C ASP A 356 -11.93 -9.91 23.49
N LEU A 357 -12.87 -10.60 22.85
CA LEU A 357 -13.62 -10.13 21.70
C LEU A 357 -15.11 -9.92 22.03
N SER A 358 -15.44 -9.66 23.30
CA SER A 358 -16.81 -9.47 23.78
C SER A 358 -17.56 -8.35 23.06
N GLU A 359 -16.88 -7.30 22.64
CA GLU A 359 -17.47 -6.20 21.86
C GLU A 359 -18.00 -6.69 20.50
N PHE A 360 -17.30 -7.58 19.82
CA PHE A 360 -17.77 -8.17 18.55
C PHE A 360 -19.01 -9.05 18.78
N LYS A 361 -19.10 -9.77 19.92
CA LYS A 361 -20.30 -10.51 20.29
C LYS A 361 -21.50 -9.59 20.52
N LYS A 362 -21.29 -8.42 21.14
CA LYS A 362 -22.35 -7.42 21.32
C LYS A 362 -22.84 -6.87 19.98
N MET A 363 -21.93 -6.58 19.05
CA MET A 363 -22.29 -6.12 17.70
C MET A 363 -23.19 -7.12 16.97
N LEU A 364 -22.83 -8.43 16.98
CA LEU A 364 -23.64 -9.48 16.39
C LEU A 364 -25.07 -9.57 16.95
N ASN A 365 -25.24 -9.29 18.23
CA ASN A 365 -26.55 -9.36 18.88
C ASN A 365 -27.42 -8.13 18.54
N ASN A 366 -26.80 -6.99 18.24
CA ASN A 366 -27.51 -5.77 17.85
C ASN A 366 -27.99 -5.84 16.39
N ASP A 367 -27.18 -6.40 15.47
CA ASP A 367 -27.56 -6.57 14.07
C ASP A 367 -28.75 -7.54 13.87
N LYS A 368 -29.01 -8.42 14.84
CA LYS A 368 -30.18 -9.31 14.82
C LYS A 368 -31.49 -8.66 15.31
N LYS A 369 -31.39 -7.43 15.86
CA LYS A 369 -32.54 -6.68 16.37
C LYS A 369 -32.97 -5.52 15.46
N SER A 370 -32.17 -5.19 14.45
CA SER A 370 -32.50 -4.26 13.39
C SER A 370 -33.03 -5.01 12.14
#